data_58a75921bd46843679d68bf5ff27bdeb
#
_entry.id   58a75921bd46843679d68bf5ff27bdeb
#
_cell.length_a   1.000
_cell.length_b   1.000
_cell.length_c   1.000
_cell.angle_alpha   90.00
_cell.angle_beta   90.00
_cell.angle_gamma   90.00
#
_symmetry.space_group_name_H-M   'P 1'
#
loop_
_entity.id
_entity.type
_entity.pdbx_description
1 polymer ?
#
loop_
_entity_poly.entity_id
_entity_poly.type
_entity_poly.pdbx_seq_one_letter_code
_entity_poly.pdbx_strand_id
1 'polypeptide(L)'
;MPDTATWQGRSKGTPLGYRIFVALLKAGGLKPAYALLHFVTLYYRLFVKSATAPLQYLYRQRMGFDKQTTNRYIKRNIIIFGQTLIDKITVLAGMQTPLTFAHEGVEHIEQLVKDGKGGVLVSAHLGNWEVAGHLLKRVEAPINIVMYDGEGEQMKAYMEQFDSKRSFNIIYIREDQSHIYEMSAALNRNELICLHADRFRPGNRTMEHEFLGENALFPAGPFILASKLKAPVCFVFAFKETNFHYHFYAYPGKVYEGRGTTGMERMLDDYVALLEKMLKQYPEQWFNYFDFWKK
;
A
#
# COMPACT_ATOMS: atom_id res chain seq x y z
N MET A 1 24.93 3.08 -15.66
CA MET A 1 23.49 3.50 -15.63
C MET A 1 22.97 3.21 -14.25
N PRO A 2 22.25 4.07 -13.56
CA PRO A 2 21.71 3.73 -12.25
C PRO A 2 20.74 2.55 -12.42
N ASP A 3 20.92 1.54 -11.59
CA ASP A 3 20.15 0.32 -11.60
C ASP A 3 18.68 0.63 -11.25
N THR A 4 17.81 0.72 -12.27
CA THR A 4 16.38 1.03 -12.12
C THR A 4 15.58 -0.20 -11.66
N ALA A 5 16.26 -1.31 -11.41
CA ALA A 5 15.65 -2.61 -11.15
C ALA A 5 15.17 -2.81 -9.72
N THR A 6 15.58 -1.96 -8.77
CA THR A 6 15.27 -2.14 -7.35
C THR A 6 14.66 -0.89 -6.74
N TRP A 7 13.65 -1.09 -5.89
CA TRP A 7 13.03 -0.02 -5.12
C TRP A 7 14.02 0.57 -4.10
N GLN A 8 14.22 1.90 -4.14
CA GLN A 8 15.22 2.60 -3.33
C GLN A 8 14.65 3.33 -2.09
N GLY A 9 13.37 3.16 -1.79
CA GLY A 9 12.73 3.76 -0.61
C GLY A 9 12.60 5.29 -0.64
N ARG A 10 12.71 5.96 -1.81
CA ARG A 10 12.63 7.41 -1.93
C ARG A 10 11.49 7.86 -2.83
N SER A 11 10.70 8.84 -2.37
CA SER A 11 9.71 9.55 -3.17
C SER A 11 10.42 10.49 -4.18
N LYS A 12 9.88 10.59 -5.40
CA LYS A 12 10.37 11.50 -6.46
C LYS A 12 9.74 12.91 -6.39
N GLY A 13 8.94 13.20 -5.36
CA GLY A 13 8.30 14.52 -5.18
C GLY A 13 9.30 15.59 -4.76
N THR A 14 9.17 16.82 -5.29
CA THR A 14 9.96 17.97 -4.85
C THR A 14 9.25 18.71 -3.71
N PRO A 15 9.99 19.31 -2.74
CA PRO A 15 9.38 20.10 -1.67
C PRO A 15 8.51 21.26 -2.20
N LEU A 16 8.90 21.87 -3.32
CA LEU A 16 8.13 22.94 -3.96
C LEU A 16 6.81 22.44 -4.51
N GLY A 17 6.81 21.31 -5.23
CA GLY A 17 5.58 20.68 -5.75
C GLY A 17 4.62 20.36 -4.63
N TYR A 18 5.11 19.80 -3.53
CA TYR A 18 4.32 19.55 -2.33
C TYR A 18 3.67 20.82 -1.76
N ARG A 19 4.45 21.92 -1.59
CA ARG A 19 3.94 23.19 -1.08
C ARG A 19 2.84 23.78 -1.96
N ILE A 20 2.96 23.67 -3.29
CA ILE A 20 1.94 24.11 -4.25
C ILE A 20 0.63 23.32 -4.04
N PHE A 21 0.71 21.98 -3.94
CA PHE A 21 -0.48 21.16 -3.70
C PHE A 21 -1.14 21.48 -2.36
N VAL A 22 -0.38 21.67 -1.29
CA VAL A 22 -0.92 22.05 0.02
C VAL A 22 -1.60 23.43 -0.04
N ALA A 23 -1.01 24.40 -0.73
CA ALA A 23 -1.63 25.71 -0.91
C ALA A 23 -2.96 25.63 -1.68
N LEU A 24 -3.00 24.85 -2.77
CA LEU A 24 -4.23 24.63 -3.54
C LEU A 24 -5.30 23.91 -2.71
N LEU A 25 -4.91 22.90 -1.91
CA LEU A 25 -5.83 22.20 -1.01
C LEU A 25 -6.46 23.15 0.02
N LYS A 26 -5.65 24.03 0.63
CA LYS A 26 -6.14 25.03 1.61
C LYS A 26 -7.05 26.08 0.97
N ALA A 27 -6.76 26.49 -0.27
CA ALA A 27 -7.51 27.56 -0.96
C ALA A 27 -8.80 27.08 -1.63
N GLY A 28 -8.83 25.86 -2.20
CA GLY A 28 -9.93 25.40 -3.05
C GLY A 28 -10.28 23.91 -2.92
N GLY A 29 -9.64 23.19 -2.00
CA GLY A 29 -9.89 21.76 -1.77
C GLY A 29 -9.37 20.84 -2.88
N LEU A 30 -9.95 19.66 -3.01
CA LEU A 30 -9.47 18.60 -3.91
C LEU A 30 -9.59 18.94 -5.41
N LYS A 31 -10.62 19.66 -5.81
CA LYS A 31 -10.89 19.91 -7.25
C LYS A 31 -9.75 20.65 -7.96
N PRO A 32 -9.24 21.82 -7.49
CA PRO A 32 -8.12 22.48 -8.13
C PRO A 32 -6.80 21.70 -8.01
N ALA A 33 -6.59 20.98 -6.91
CA ALA A 33 -5.44 20.10 -6.77
C ALA A 33 -5.44 18.98 -7.82
N TYR A 34 -6.59 18.35 -8.08
CA TYR A 34 -6.74 17.34 -9.13
C TYR A 34 -6.59 17.93 -10.55
N ALA A 35 -7.04 19.17 -10.77
CA ALA A 35 -6.83 19.83 -12.06
C ALA A 35 -5.34 20.01 -12.36
N LEU A 36 -4.54 20.39 -11.35
CA LEU A 36 -3.09 20.52 -11.50
C LEU A 36 -2.42 19.17 -11.83
N LEU A 37 -2.92 18.05 -11.31
CA LEU A 37 -2.37 16.72 -11.61
C LEU A 37 -2.34 16.39 -13.10
N HIS A 38 -3.24 16.92 -13.91
CA HIS A 38 -3.25 16.67 -15.35
C HIS A 38 -1.97 17.19 -16.02
N PHE A 39 -1.47 18.35 -15.58
CA PHE A 39 -0.21 18.91 -16.07
C PHE A 39 1.00 18.11 -15.56
N VAL A 40 0.99 17.74 -14.27
CA VAL A 40 2.03 16.89 -13.68
C VAL A 40 2.09 15.53 -14.39
N THR A 41 0.94 14.92 -14.68
CA THR A 41 0.87 13.64 -15.40
C THR A 41 1.44 13.75 -16.81
N LEU A 42 1.16 14.85 -17.52
CA LEU A 42 1.72 15.08 -18.84
C LEU A 42 3.24 15.14 -18.80
N TYR A 43 3.81 15.87 -17.83
CA TYR A 43 5.24 15.94 -17.60
C TYR A 43 5.86 14.55 -17.36
N TYR A 44 5.30 13.75 -16.44
CA TYR A 44 5.81 12.41 -16.14
C TYR A 44 5.77 11.48 -17.36
N ARG A 45 4.71 11.54 -18.16
CA ARG A 45 4.59 10.72 -19.37
C ARG A 45 5.61 11.07 -20.46
N LEU A 46 5.94 12.34 -20.60
CA LEU A 46 6.84 12.82 -21.65
C LEU A 46 8.31 12.69 -21.25
N PHE A 47 8.64 12.92 -20.00
CA PHE A 47 10.02 13.12 -19.55
C PHE A 47 10.53 12.03 -18.61
N VAL A 48 9.67 11.23 -17.96
CA VAL A 48 10.07 10.25 -16.93
C VAL A 48 9.82 8.82 -17.41
N LYS A 49 10.60 8.37 -18.40
CA LYS A 49 10.48 7.01 -18.98
C LYS A 49 10.67 5.90 -17.94
N SER A 50 11.52 6.10 -16.94
CA SER A 50 11.74 5.14 -15.85
C SER A 50 10.49 4.84 -15.01
N ALA A 51 9.52 5.74 -14.95
CA ALA A 51 8.26 5.51 -14.26
C ALA A 51 7.23 4.75 -15.12
N THR A 52 7.36 4.80 -16.45
CA THR A 52 6.40 4.20 -17.37
C THR A 52 6.81 2.83 -17.89
N ALA A 53 8.10 2.48 -17.93
CA ALA A 53 8.58 1.21 -18.43
C ALA A 53 8.06 -0.01 -17.65
N PRO A 54 8.07 -0.05 -16.30
CA PRO A 54 7.49 -1.14 -15.54
C PRO A 54 5.98 -1.31 -15.79
N LEU A 55 5.25 -0.20 -15.91
CA LEU A 55 3.82 -0.22 -16.22
C LEU A 55 3.55 -0.74 -17.64
N GLN A 56 4.41 -0.43 -18.62
CA GLN A 56 4.32 -1.00 -19.96
C GLN A 56 4.50 -2.53 -19.93
N TYR A 57 5.47 -3.01 -19.15
CA TYR A 57 5.69 -4.44 -18.98
C TYR A 57 4.46 -5.11 -18.36
N LEU A 58 3.96 -4.57 -17.22
CA LEU A 58 2.75 -5.06 -16.56
C LEU A 58 1.59 -5.16 -17.54
N TYR A 59 1.20 -4.05 -18.19
CA TYR A 59 -0.02 -4.03 -18.98
C TYR A 59 0.10 -4.79 -20.28
N ARG A 60 1.26 -4.76 -20.96
CA ARG A 60 1.42 -5.45 -22.24
C ARG A 60 1.81 -6.91 -22.11
N GLN A 61 2.80 -7.20 -21.26
CA GLN A 61 3.37 -8.54 -21.17
C GLN A 61 2.62 -9.42 -20.19
N ARG A 62 2.20 -8.85 -19.05
CA ARG A 62 1.53 -9.64 -18.00
C ARG A 62 0.01 -9.66 -18.14
N MET A 63 -0.61 -8.51 -18.48
CA MET A 63 -2.07 -8.42 -18.63
C MET A 63 -2.56 -8.57 -20.08
N GLY A 64 -1.66 -8.62 -21.08
CA GLY A 64 -2.01 -8.86 -22.48
C GLY A 64 -2.75 -7.70 -23.18
N PHE A 65 -2.68 -6.47 -22.64
CA PHE A 65 -3.37 -5.34 -23.24
C PHE A 65 -2.71 -4.87 -24.53
N ASP A 66 -3.51 -4.42 -25.49
CA ASP A 66 -3.01 -3.76 -26.68
C ASP A 66 -2.31 -2.41 -26.36
N LYS A 67 -1.63 -1.83 -27.37
CA LYS A 67 -0.88 -0.57 -27.20
C LYS A 67 -1.76 0.61 -26.76
N GLN A 68 -2.97 0.71 -27.29
CA GLN A 68 -3.87 1.83 -27.01
C GLN A 68 -4.40 1.71 -25.57
N THR A 69 -4.85 0.55 -25.18
CA THR A 69 -5.32 0.22 -23.82
C THR A 69 -4.19 0.42 -22.81
N THR A 70 -2.99 -0.09 -23.10
CA THR A 70 -1.79 0.12 -22.23
C THR A 70 -1.54 1.60 -21.98
N ASN A 71 -1.51 2.43 -23.03
CA ASN A 71 -1.27 3.87 -22.87
C ASN A 71 -2.37 4.56 -22.05
N ARG A 72 -3.61 4.13 -22.18
CA ARG A 72 -4.74 4.61 -21.39
C ARG A 72 -4.55 4.26 -19.91
N TYR A 73 -4.20 3.00 -19.59
CA TYR A 73 -3.98 2.56 -18.22
C TYR A 73 -2.75 3.21 -17.55
N ILE A 74 -1.65 3.38 -18.28
CA ILE A 74 -0.49 4.15 -17.77
C ILE A 74 -0.90 5.57 -17.38
N LYS A 75 -1.66 6.26 -18.26
CA LYS A 75 -2.16 7.61 -17.95
C LYS A 75 -3.03 7.61 -16.68
N ARG A 76 -3.99 6.67 -16.59
CA ARG A 76 -4.89 6.56 -15.43
C ARG A 76 -4.12 6.23 -14.16
N ASN A 77 -3.17 5.29 -14.21
CA ASN A 77 -2.35 4.90 -13.07
C ASN A 77 -1.61 6.12 -12.48
N ILE A 78 -0.94 6.94 -13.30
CA ILE A 78 -0.20 8.12 -12.81
C ILE A 78 -1.17 9.17 -12.23
N ILE A 79 -2.34 9.37 -12.85
CA ILE A 79 -3.36 10.32 -12.34
C ILE A 79 -3.88 9.82 -10.98
N ILE A 80 -4.31 8.57 -10.89
CA ILE A 80 -4.88 8.02 -9.66
C ILE A 80 -3.82 7.99 -8.56
N PHE A 81 -2.58 7.62 -8.85
CA PHE A 81 -1.48 7.71 -7.89
C PHE A 81 -1.33 9.12 -7.32
N GLY A 82 -1.30 10.14 -8.18
CA GLY A 82 -1.26 11.53 -7.73
C GLY A 82 -2.48 11.92 -6.88
N GLN A 83 -3.68 11.46 -7.25
CA GLN A 83 -4.89 11.67 -6.47
C GLN A 83 -4.79 10.98 -5.09
N THR A 84 -4.33 9.73 -5.02
CA THR A 84 -4.18 9.02 -3.75
C THR A 84 -3.20 9.71 -2.80
N LEU A 85 -2.12 10.29 -3.31
CA LEU A 85 -1.19 11.09 -2.50
C LEU A 85 -1.84 12.36 -1.94
N ILE A 86 -2.65 13.06 -2.74
CA ILE A 86 -3.39 14.26 -2.31
C ILE A 86 -4.44 13.88 -1.27
N ASP A 87 -5.21 12.82 -1.52
CA ASP A 87 -6.26 12.34 -0.61
C ASP A 87 -5.71 11.93 0.74
N LYS A 88 -4.58 11.20 0.73
CA LYS A 88 -3.86 10.85 1.94
C LYS A 88 -3.52 12.08 2.78
N ILE A 89 -2.91 13.10 2.17
CA ILE A 89 -2.56 14.35 2.86
C ILE A 89 -3.81 14.99 3.46
N THR A 90 -4.89 15.06 2.68
CA THR A 90 -6.13 15.71 3.07
C THR A 90 -6.81 14.99 4.26
N VAL A 91 -6.86 13.66 4.21
CA VAL A 91 -7.43 12.84 5.28
C VAL A 91 -6.57 12.88 6.55
N LEU A 92 -5.25 12.76 6.43
CA LEU A 92 -4.33 12.83 7.56
C LEU A 92 -4.31 14.21 8.22
N ALA A 93 -4.50 15.28 7.43
CA ALA A 93 -4.62 16.64 7.91
C ALA A 93 -5.98 16.94 8.58
N GLY A 94 -6.93 16.01 8.58
CA GLY A 94 -8.28 16.22 9.11
C GLY A 94 -9.08 17.28 8.37
N MET A 95 -8.72 17.58 7.09
CA MET A 95 -9.42 18.58 6.29
C MET A 95 -10.81 18.08 5.88
N GLN A 96 -11.78 18.99 5.81
CA GLN A 96 -13.09 18.66 5.24
C GLN A 96 -12.93 18.28 3.75
N THR A 97 -13.48 17.15 3.36
CA THR A 97 -13.35 16.60 2.01
C THR A 97 -14.68 16.04 1.52
N PRO A 98 -14.93 16.03 0.19
CA PRO A 98 -16.07 15.34 -0.39
C PRO A 98 -15.84 13.81 -0.50
N LEU A 99 -14.78 13.27 0.11
CA LEU A 99 -14.47 11.84 0.03
C LEU A 99 -15.54 11.04 0.79
N THR A 100 -16.05 10.03 0.11
CA THR A 100 -16.99 9.06 0.65
C THR A 100 -16.37 7.67 0.67
N PHE A 101 -16.83 6.81 1.57
CA PHE A 101 -16.24 5.52 1.81
C PHE A 101 -17.32 4.43 1.90
N ALA A 102 -17.16 3.38 1.11
CA ALA A 102 -17.86 2.11 1.28
C ALA A 102 -16.89 1.07 1.84
N HIS A 103 -17.42 0.03 2.44
CA HIS A 103 -16.61 -1.07 2.99
C HIS A 103 -17.33 -2.40 2.84
N GLU A 104 -16.55 -3.44 2.60
CA GLU A 104 -16.97 -4.84 2.54
C GLU A 104 -16.03 -5.67 3.43
N GLY A 105 -16.59 -6.46 4.34
CA GLY A 105 -15.83 -7.36 5.22
C GLY A 105 -15.13 -6.69 6.42
N VAL A 106 -15.48 -5.46 6.82
CA VAL A 106 -14.90 -4.80 8.01
C VAL A 106 -15.16 -5.62 9.27
N GLU A 107 -16.26 -6.34 9.33
CA GLU A 107 -16.61 -7.30 10.38
C GLU A 107 -15.53 -8.36 10.62
N HIS A 108 -14.74 -8.72 9.61
CA HIS A 108 -13.61 -9.64 9.76
C HIS A 108 -12.49 -9.04 10.62
N ILE A 109 -12.23 -7.74 10.47
CA ILE A 109 -11.25 -7.02 11.30
C ILE A 109 -11.78 -6.85 12.73
N GLU A 110 -13.05 -6.50 12.88
CA GLU A 110 -13.70 -6.41 14.19
C GLU A 110 -13.65 -7.75 14.93
N GLN A 111 -13.81 -8.86 14.20
CA GLN A 111 -13.72 -10.19 14.78
C GLN A 111 -12.31 -10.50 15.30
N LEU A 112 -11.24 -10.12 14.58
CA LEU A 112 -9.86 -10.28 15.07
C LEU A 112 -9.66 -9.61 16.43
N VAL A 113 -10.21 -8.41 16.60
CA VAL A 113 -10.11 -7.66 17.85
C VAL A 113 -10.95 -8.32 18.96
N LYS A 114 -12.18 -8.77 18.65
CA LYS A 114 -13.06 -9.48 19.59
C LYS A 114 -12.44 -10.80 20.10
N ASP A 115 -11.69 -11.49 19.24
CA ASP A 115 -11.00 -12.73 19.60
C ASP A 115 -9.83 -12.50 20.58
N GLY A 116 -9.44 -11.25 20.84
CA GLY A 116 -8.49 -10.87 21.89
C GLY A 116 -7.04 -11.24 21.60
N LYS A 117 -6.69 -11.55 20.34
CA LYS A 117 -5.35 -11.99 19.92
C LYS A 117 -4.61 -10.99 19.05
N GLY A 118 -5.21 -9.82 18.80
CA GLY A 118 -4.74 -8.92 17.76
C GLY A 118 -4.83 -9.54 16.38
N GLY A 119 -4.22 -8.89 15.38
CA GLY A 119 -4.24 -9.40 14.03
C GLY A 119 -3.26 -8.70 13.11
N VAL A 120 -2.92 -9.37 12.01
CA VAL A 120 -2.04 -8.82 10.98
C VAL A 120 -2.89 -8.48 9.75
N LEU A 121 -2.95 -7.20 9.41
CA LEU A 121 -3.57 -6.69 8.20
C LEU A 121 -2.51 -6.61 7.11
N VAL A 122 -2.61 -7.46 6.09
CA VAL A 122 -1.64 -7.52 4.99
C VAL A 122 -2.26 -6.92 3.74
N SER A 123 -1.54 -5.99 3.13
CA SER A 123 -1.93 -5.29 1.92
C SER A 123 -0.78 -5.27 0.90
N ALA A 124 -0.95 -4.49 -0.16
CA ALA A 124 0.04 -4.17 -1.18
C ALA A 124 0.02 -2.67 -1.49
N HIS A 125 0.98 -2.18 -2.29
CA HIS A 125 0.90 -0.84 -2.88
C HIS A 125 -0.15 -0.81 -4.04
N LEU A 126 -1.24 -1.53 -3.84
CA LEU A 126 -2.41 -1.63 -4.72
C LEU A 126 -3.56 -0.89 -4.05
N GLY A 127 -3.95 0.26 -4.61
CA GLY A 127 -4.93 1.16 -4.00
C GLY A 127 -4.32 2.13 -2.97
N ASN A 128 -5.13 2.62 -2.03
CA ASN A 128 -4.75 3.64 -1.05
C ASN A 128 -5.10 3.20 0.38
N TRP A 129 -4.27 2.34 0.94
CA TRP A 129 -4.47 1.81 2.29
C TRP A 129 -4.40 2.90 3.39
N GLU A 130 -3.66 4.00 3.16
CA GLU A 130 -3.52 5.07 4.15
C GLU A 130 -4.84 5.81 4.39
N VAL A 131 -5.68 5.91 3.36
CA VAL A 131 -7.04 6.41 3.50
C VAL A 131 -7.93 5.41 4.25
N ALA A 132 -7.66 4.11 4.12
CA ALA A 132 -8.34 3.06 4.90
C ALA A 132 -8.12 3.22 6.41
N GLY A 133 -7.02 3.80 6.86
CA GLY A 133 -6.79 4.14 8.27
C GLY A 133 -7.89 5.03 8.86
N HIS A 134 -8.63 5.79 8.03
CA HIS A 134 -9.80 6.54 8.48
C HIS A 134 -11.00 5.63 8.81
N LEU A 135 -11.17 4.54 8.05
CA LEU A 135 -12.21 3.53 8.32
C LEU A 135 -11.87 2.68 9.54
N LEU A 136 -10.58 2.40 9.74
CA LEU A 136 -10.09 1.64 10.90
C LEU A 136 -10.25 2.40 12.22
N LYS A 137 -10.57 3.70 12.22
CA LYS A 137 -11.00 4.43 13.43
C LYS A 137 -12.27 3.85 14.08
N ARG A 138 -13.05 3.08 13.33
CA ARG A 138 -14.24 2.38 13.84
C ARG A 138 -13.88 1.09 14.58
N VAL A 139 -12.70 0.56 14.33
CA VAL A 139 -12.18 -0.63 15.01
C VAL A 139 -11.56 -0.18 16.33
N GLU A 140 -12.09 -0.66 17.44
CA GLU A 140 -11.66 -0.26 18.79
C GLU A 140 -10.35 -0.96 19.19
N ALA A 141 -9.31 -0.83 18.36
CA ALA A 141 -7.97 -1.35 18.65
C ALA A 141 -6.90 -0.40 18.11
N PRO A 142 -5.77 -0.24 18.83
CA PRO A 142 -4.62 0.49 18.31
C PRO A 142 -4.07 -0.15 17.03
N ILE A 143 -3.68 0.69 16.09
CA ILE A 143 -3.13 0.29 14.80
C ILE A 143 -1.64 0.61 14.76
N ASN A 144 -0.84 -0.36 14.39
CA ASN A 144 0.60 -0.25 14.24
C ASN A 144 0.98 -0.45 12.76
N ILE A 145 1.51 0.57 12.11
CA ILE A 145 1.94 0.52 10.72
C ILE A 145 3.41 0.19 10.67
N VAL A 146 3.76 -0.89 9.97
CA VAL A 146 5.14 -1.34 9.81
C VAL A 146 5.72 -0.74 8.53
N MET A 147 6.81 0.01 8.64
CA MET A 147 7.45 0.67 7.50
C MET A 147 8.95 0.85 7.67
N TYR A 148 9.66 1.16 6.58
CA TYR A 148 11.07 1.52 6.64
C TYR A 148 11.26 2.96 7.14
N ASP A 149 12.40 3.23 7.80
CA ASP A 149 12.71 4.54 8.41
C ASP A 149 12.49 5.73 7.47
N GLY A 150 12.98 5.66 6.23
CA GLY A 150 12.83 6.75 5.27
C GLY A 150 11.38 7.06 4.86
N GLU A 151 10.48 6.08 4.91
CA GLU A 151 9.04 6.28 4.67
C GLU A 151 8.39 6.90 5.91
N GLY A 152 8.77 6.45 7.09
CA GLY A 152 8.27 6.95 8.35
C GLY A 152 8.67 8.40 8.64
N GLU A 153 9.88 8.82 8.27
CA GLU A 153 10.31 10.21 8.39
C GLU A 153 9.49 11.14 7.50
N GLN A 154 9.20 10.74 6.26
CA GLN A 154 8.34 11.51 5.37
C GLN A 154 6.92 11.61 5.93
N MET A 155 6.36 10.51 6.43
CA MET A 155 5.05 10.48 7.07
C MET A 155 5.01 11.41 8.29
N LYS A 156 6.03 11.36 9.14
CA LYS A 156 6.17 12.23 10.33
C LYS A 156 6.21 13.70 9.93
N ALA A 157 7.04 14.06 8.96
CA ALA A 157 7.15 15.43 8.47
C ALA A 157 5.81 15.96 7.91
N TYR A 158 5.01 15.11 7.23
CA TYR A 158 3.68 15.48 6.78
C TYR A 158 2.73 15.76 7.96
N MET A 159 2.73 14.89 8.96
CA MET A 159 1.82 15.02 10.10
C MET A 159 2.15 16.25 10.97
N GLU A 160 3.44 16.55 11.16
CA GLU A 160 3.89 17.74 11.92
C GLU A 160 3.43 19.05 11.27
N GLN A 161 3.36 19.12 9.93
CA GLN A 161 2.88 20.30 9.21
C GLN A 161 1.39 20.61 9.41
N PHE A 162 0.60 19.62 9.82
CA PHE A 162 -0.85 19.75 9.98
C PHE A 162 -1.33 19.69 11.42
N ASP A 163 -0.40 19.67 12.39
CA ASP A 163 -0.72 19.54 13.82
C ASP A 163 -1.73 18.41 14.12
N SER A 164 -1.67 17.35 13.32
CA SER A 164 -2.62 16.25 13.40
C SER A 164 -2.19 15.23 14.44
N LYS A 165 -3.09 14.89 15.38
CA LYS A 165 -2.86 13.78 16.32
C LYS A 165 -2.84 12.46 15.53
N ARG A 166 -1.80 11.65 15.74
CA ARG A 166 -1.70 10.32 15.15
C ARG A 166 -2.82 9.43 15.67
N SER A 167 -3.54 8.80 14.75
CA SER A 167 -4.51 7.75 15.06
C SER A 167 -3.90 6.34 14.97
N PHE A 168 -2.58 6.24 14.78
CA PHE A 168 -1.84 4.99 14.66
C PHE A 168 -0.40 5.14 15.17
N ASN A 169 0.22 4.03 15.51
CA ASN A 169 1.63 3.94 15.85
C ASN A 169 2.45 3.54 14.61
N ILE A 170 3.76 3.81 14.63
CA ILE A 170 4.69 3.36 13.59
C ILE A 170 5.70 2.43 14.22
N ILE A 171 5.87 1.24 13.63
CA ILE A 171 6.93 0.30 13.94
C ILE A 171 7.94 0.34 12.79
N TYR A 172 9.16 0.77 13.08
CA TYR A 172 10.21 0.87 12.07
C TYR A 172 10.92 -0.45 11.87
N ILE A 173 11.06 -0.88 10.60
CA ILE A 173 11.89 -2.04 10.24
C ILE A 173 13.36 -1.69 10.46
N ARG A 174 14.00 -2.38 11.40
CA ARG A 174 15.41 -2.17 11.81
C ARG A 174 16.27 -3.38 11.48
N GLU A 175 17.55 -3.15 11.26
CA GLU A 175 18.52 -4.22 10.96
C GLU A 175 18.75 -5.18 12.14
N ASP A 176 18.65 -4.68 13.37
CA ASP A 176 18.76 -5.45 14.61
C ASP A 176 17.54 -6.35 14.90
N GLN A 177 16.52 -6.32 14.03
CA GLN A 177 15.26 -7.07 14.14
C GLN A 177 14.44 -6.74 15.40
N SER A 178 14.71 -5.66 16.11
CA SER A 178 13.95 -5.23 17.30
C SER A 178 12.45 -5.00 17.01
N HIS A 179 12.12 -4.61 15.78
CA HIS A 179 10.74 -4.47 15.30
C HIS A 179 9.90 -5.74 15.43
N ILE A 180 10.51 -6.95 15.40
CA ILE A 180 9.80 -8.22 15.59
C ILE A 180 9.25 -8.33 17.02
N TYR A 181 10.04 -7.89 18.02
CA TYR A 181 9.59 -7.86 19.40
C TYR A 181 8.49 -6.81 19.61
N GLU A 182 8.61 -5.63 18.98
CA GLU A 182 7.58 -4.58 19.02
C GLU A 182 6.25 -5.09 18.44
N MET A 183 6.30 -5.80 17.29
CA MET A 183 5.13 -6.40 16.67
C MET A 183 4.52 -7.52 17.54
N SER A 184 5.34 -8.40 18.11
CA SER A 184 4.87 -9.44 19.04
C SER A 184 4.20 -8.83 20.27
N ALA A 185 4.78 -7.78 20.85
CA ALA A 185 4.20 -7.07 21.99
C ALA A 185 2.87 -6.39 21.64
N ALA A 186 2.74 -5.81 20.44
CA ALA A 186 1.50 -5.22 19.96
C ALA A 186 0.38 -6.26 19.83
N LEU A 187 0.65 -7.42 19.23
CA LEU A 187 -0.32 -8.52 19.14
C LEU A 187 -0.76 -9.01 20.52
N ASN A 188 0.17 -9.16 21.47
CA ASN A 188 -0.14 -9.56 22.85
C ASN A 188 -1.03 -8.53 23.59
N ARG A 189 -1.04 -7.28 23.16
CA ARG A 189 -1.95 -6.23 23.66
C ARG A 189 -3.26 -6.15 22.87
N ASN A 190 -3.55 -7.14 22.02
CA ASN A 190 -4.72 -7.15 21.13
C ASN A 190 -4.75 -5.97 20.16
N GLU A 191 -3.59 -5.57 19.64
CA GLU A 191 -3.47 -4.48 18.67
C GLU A 191 -3.38 -5.04 17.25
N LEU A 192 -3.66 -4.20 16.25
CA LEU A 192 -3.54 -4.56 14.83
C LEU A 192 -2.19 -4.12 14.27
N ILE A 193 -1.59 -4.97 13.43
CA ILE A 193 -0.36 -4.70 12.70
C ILE A 193 -0.69 -4.59 11.22
N CYS A 194 -0.34 -3.48 10.59
CA CYS A 194 -0.53 -3.25 9.15
C CYS A 194 0.81 -3.29 8.43
N LEU A 195 0.93 -4.09 7.37
CA LEU A 195 2.14 -4.20 6.57
C LEU A 195 1.82 -4.52 5.10
N HIS A 196 2.76 -4.18 4.23
CA HIS A 196 2.71 -4.53 2.81
C HIS A 196 3.59 -5.74 2.50
N ALA A 197 3.15 -6.56 1.54
CA ALA A 197 3.84 -7.77 1.15
C ALA A 197 4.22 -7.82 -0.34
N ASP A 198 4.37 -6.65 -0.99
CA ASP A 198 4.68 -6.54 -2.42
C ASP A 198 5.99 -5.76 -2.72
N ARG A 199 6.77 -5.35 -1.70
CA ARG A 199 8.06 -4.69 -1.90
C ARG A 199 9.10 -5.17 -0.91
N PHE A 200 10.37 -5.21 -1.37
CA PHE A 200 11.51 -5.53 -0.54
C PHE A 200 12.75 -4.72 -0.96
N ARG A 201 13.69 -4.56 -0.05
CA ARG A 201 15.00 -3.95 -0.35
C ARG A 201 15.97 -5.03 -0.82
N PRO A 202 17.00 -4.68 -1.63
CA PRO A 202 18.08 -5.59 -1.95
C PRO A 202 18.68 -6.23 -0.70
N GLY A 203 18.95 -7.54 -0.75
CA GLY A 203 19.47 -8.31 0.39
C GLY A 203 18.38 -8.84 1.36
N ASN A 204 17.14 -8.41 1.25
CA ASN A 204 16.07 -9.03 2.04
C ASN A 204 15.76 -10.45 1.53
N ARG A 205 15.38 -11.32 2.47
CA ARG A 205 14.90 -12.67 2.13
C ARG A 205 13.59 -12.57 1.35
N THR A 206 13.51 -13.31 0.25
CA THR A 206 12.34 -13.38 -0.63
C THR A 206 11.81 -14.80 -0.74
N MET A 207 10.58 -14.92 -1.20
CA MET A 207 9.91 -16.15 -1.64
C MET A 207 9.52 -15.98 -3.11
N GLU A 208 9.74 -17.02 -3.92
CA GLU A 208 9.35 -17.03 -5.33
C GLU A 208 7.94 -17.60 -5.47
N HIS A 209 7.12 -16.97 -6.30
CA HIS A 209 5.78 -17.45 -6.63
C HIS A 209 5.41 -16.99 -8.05
N GLU A 210 4.61 -17.80 -8.76
CA GLU A 210 4.03 -17.38 -10.03
C GLU A 210 3.02 -16.26 -9.79
N PHE A 211 3.19 -15.15 -10.53
CA PHE A 211 2.30 -13.98 -10.47
C PHE A 211 2.04 -13.46 -11.87
N LEU A 212 0.79 -13.45 -12.30
CA LEU A 212 0.36 -13.10 -13.67
C LEU A 212 1.10 -13.91 -14.76
N GLY A 213 1.33 -15.21 -14.51
CA GLY A 213 1.96 -16.13 -15.45
C GLY A 213 3.47 -16.03 -15.59
N GLU A 214 4.17 -15.42 -14.63
CA GLU A 214 5.63 -15.41 -14.55
C GLU A 214 6.09 -15.41 -13.09
N ASN A 215 7.21 -16.07 -12.81
CA ASN A 215 7.78 -16.12 -11.48
C ASN A 215 8.24 -14.72 -11.01
N ALA A 216 7.78 -14.32 -9.84
CA ALA A 216 8.11 -13.07 -9.19
C ALA A 216 8.59 -13.31 -7.75
N LEU A 217 9.33 -12.33 -7.20
CA LEU A 217 9.84 -12.39 -5.84
C LEU A 217 8.99 -11.54 -4.90
N PHE A 218 8.56 -12.15 -3.81
CA PHE A 218 7.81 -11.50 -2.73
C PHE A 218 8.66 -11.40 -1.46
N PRO A 219 8.54 -10.34 -0.63
CA PRO A 219 9.26 -10.26 0.64
C PRO A 219 8.83 -11.39 1.58
N ALA A 220 9.79 -12.17 2.10
CA ALA A 220 9.48 -13.26 3.01
C ALA A 220 9.06 -12.78 4.42
N GLY A 221 9.44 -11.55 4.81
CA GLY A 221 9.24 -11.00 6.16
C GLY A 221 7.80 -11.09 6.67
N PRO A 222 6.80 -10.56 5.94
CA PRO A 222 5.39 -10.61 6.33
C PRO A 222 4.89 -12.04 6.60
N PHE A 223 5.24 -12.99 5.73
CA PHE A 223 4.80 -14.36 5.79
C PHE A 223 5.48 -15.13 6.94
N ILE A 224 6.78 -14.91 7.15
CA ILE A 224 7.52 -15.47 8.28
C ILE A 224 6.94 -14.97 9.60
N LEU A 225 6.69 -13.66 9.70
CA LEU A 225 6.20 -13.07 10.93
C LEU A 225 4.83 -13.64 11.32
N ALA A 226 3.86 -13.57 10.42
CA ALA A 226 2.50 -14.03 10.69
C ALA A 226 2.46 -15.52 11.06
N SER A 227 3.20 -16.35 10.33
CA SER A 227 3.28 -17.80 10.58
C SER A 227 3.96 -18.13 11.91
N LYS A 228 5.08 -17.47 12.25
CA LYS A 228 5.80 -17.71 13.50
C LYS A 228 5.04 -17.24 14.74
N LEU A 229 4.39 -16.08 14.65
CA LEU A 229 3.58 -15.53 15.74
C LEU A 229 2.21 -16.19 15.83
N LYS A 230 1.86 -17.08 14.89
CA LYS A 230 0.53 -17.70 14.77
C LYS A 230 -0.60 -16.66 14.82
N ALA A 231 -0.31 -15.48 14.32
CA ALA A 231 -1.25 -14.39 14.30
C ALA A 231 -2.29 -14.59 13.19
N PRO A 232 -3.57 -14.30 13.45
CA PRO A 232 -4.58 -14.29 12.39
C PRO A 232 -4.28 -13.18 11.38
N VAL A 233 -4.36 -13.50 10.11
CA VAL A 233 -4.07 -12.61 8.98
C VAL A 233 -5.35 -12.27 8.25
N CYS A 234 -5.60 -10.99 8.05
CA CYS A 234 -6.68 -10.47 7.21
C CYS A 234 -6.04 -9.70 6.03
N PHE A 235 -6.35 -10.08 4.81
CA PHE A 235 -5.93 -9.32 3.64
C PHE A 235 -6.86 -8.15 3.44
N VAL A 236 -6.29 -6.95 3.19
CA VAL A 236 -7.05 -5.70 3.10
C VAL A 236 -6.60 -4.86 1.92
N PHE A 237 -7.57 -4.20 1.26
CA PHE A 237 -7.30 -3.27 0.15
C PHE A 237 -8.26 -2.10 0.21
N ALA A 238 -7.86 -0.95 -0.34
CA ALA A 238 -8.72 0.23 -0.46
C ALA A 238 -8.57 0.85 -1.84
N PHE A 239 -9.61 0.84 -2.64
CA PHE A 239 -9.59 1.30 -4.02
C PHE A 239 -10.37 2.59 -4.21
N LYS A 240 -9.84 3.45 -5.05
CA LYS A 240 -10.52 4.65 -5.51
C LYS A 240 -11.41 4.30 -6.70
N GLU A 241 -12.72 4.24 -6.50
CA GLU A 241 -13.67 3.89 -7.56
C GLU A 241 -14.09 5.09 -8.40
N THR A 242 -14.21 6.25 -7.75
CA THR A 242 -14.46 7.53 -8.42
C THR A 242 -13.48 8.59 -7.91
N ASN A 243 -13.55 9.82 -8.44
CA ASN A 243 -12.73 10.92 -7.94
C ASN A 243 -12.88 11.16 -6.43
N PHE A 244 -14.05 10.82 -5.86
CA PHE A 244 -14.37 11.13 -4.46
C PHE A 244 -14.94 9.95 -3.69
N HIS A 245 -14.82 8.73 -4.22
CA HIS A 245 -15.32 7.53 -3.55
C HIS A 245 -14.25 6.46 -3.45
N TYR A 246 -14.09 5.91 -2.25
CA TYR A 246 -13.23 4.77 -1.96
C TYR A 246 -14.05 3.58 -1.50
N HIS A 247 -13.65 2.40 -1.94
CA HIS A 247 -14.18 1.13 -1.46
C HIS A 247 -13.08 0.34 -0.75
N PHE A 248 -13.36 -0.04 0.47
CA PHE A 248 -12.46 -0.82 1.31
C PHE A 248 -12.91 -2.28 1.34
N TYR A 249 -11.96 -3.19 1.16
CA TYR A 249 -12.16 -4.64 1.21
C TYR A 249 -11.33 -5.24 2.33
N ALA A 250 -11.97 -6.06 3.18
CA ALA A 250 -11.30 -6.90 4.16
C ALA A 250 -11.76 -8.35 3.96
N TYR A 251 -10.83 -9.28 3.93
CA TYR A 251 -11.11 -10.70 3.72
C TYR A 251 -11.05 -11.45 5.05
N PRO A 252 -11.75 -12.61 5.18
CA PRO A 252 -11.79 -13.36 6.43
C PRO A 252 -10.42 -13.63 7.04
N GLY A 253 -10.30 -13.42 8.36
CA GLY A 253 -9.08 -13.69 9.09
C GLY A 253 -8.73 -15.18 9.08
N LYS A 254 -7.45 -15.53 8.85
CA LYS A 254 -6.96 -16.91 8.78
C LYS A 254 -5.62 -17.05 9.48
N VAL A 255 -5.46 -18.10 10.27
CA VAL A 255 -4.17 -18.45 10.87
C VAL A 255 -3.45 -19.45 9.97
N TYR A 256 -2.19 -19.14 9.62
CA TYR A 256 -1.36 -19.92 8.73
C TYR A 256 -0.31 -20.69 9.52
N GLU A 257 -0.72 -21.82 10.07
CA GLU A 257 0.17 -22.73 10.80
C GLU A 257 0.67 -23.86 9.89
N GLY A 258 1.86 -24.40 10.19
CA GLY A 258 2.43 -25.53 9.48
C GLY A 258 3.86 -25.83 9.92
N ARG A 259 4.34 -27.05 9.63
CA ARG A 259 5.73 -27.42 9.87
C ARG A 259 6.63 -26.76 8.81
N GLY A 260 7.82 -26.30 9.24
CA GLY A 260 8.79 -25.66 8.33
C GLY A 260 8.22 -24.42 7.64
N THR A 261 8.15 -24.42 6.31
CA THR A 261 7.70 -23.30 5.46
C THR A 261 6.23 -23.39 5.04
N THR A 262 5.55 -24.49 5.30
CA THR A 262 4.20 -24.77 4.77
C THR A 262 3.16 -23.70 5.11
N GLY A 263 3.22 -23.13 6.33
CA GLY A 263 2.30 -22.03 6.70
C GLY A 263 2.53 -20.77 5.88
N MET A 264 3.81 -20.42 5.67
CA MET A 264 4.19 -19.24 4.88
C MET A 264 3.83 -19.39 3.40
N GLU A 265 4.04 -20.59 2.84
CA GLU A 265 3.74 -20.92 1.44
C GLU A 265 2.24 -20.80 1.19
N ARG A 266 1.40 -21.42 2.02
CA ARG A 266 -0.07 -21.28 1.92
C ARG A 266 -0.54 -19.83 2.07
N MET A 267 0.10 -19.05 2.94
CA MET A 267 -0.23 -17.64 3.07
C MET A 267 0.15 -16.85 1.80
N LEU A 268 1.29 -17.17 1.19
CA LEU A 268 1.73 -16.56 -0.06
C LEU A 268 0.78 -16.94 -1.20
N ASP A 269 0.37 -18.21 -1.30
CA ASP A 269 -0.59 -18.68 -2.31
C ASP A 269 -1.91 -17.89 -2.22
N ASP A 270 -2.50 -17.81 -1.03
CA ASP A 270 -3.75 -17.06 -0.80
C ASP A 270 -3.57 -15.56 -1.10
N TYR A 271 -2.43 -14.97 -0.70
CA TYR A 271 -2.10 -13.56 -0.95
C TYR A 271 -1.97 -13.26 -2.44
N VAL A 272 -1.20 -14.06 -3.17
CA VAL A 272 -0.96 -13.85 -4.60
C VAL A 272 -2.25 -14.04 -5.40
N ALA A 273 -3.03 -15.08 -5.11
CA ALA A 273 -4.31 -15.30 -5.77
C ALA A 273 -5.27 -14.10 -5.57
N LEU A 274 -5.29 -13.54 -4.36
CA LEU A 274 -6.11 -12.38 -4.07
C LEU A 274 -5.56 -11.09 -4.71
N LEU A 275 -4.23 -10.89 -4.68
CA LEU A 275 -3.57 -9.76 -5.32
C LEU A 275 -3.87 -9.73 -6.82
N GLU A 276 -3.81 -10.90 -7.51
CA GLU A 276 -4.18 -11.02 -8.91
C GLU A 276 -5.65 -10.68 -9.17
N LYS A 277 -6.55 -11.20 -8.34
CA LYS A 277 -7.98 -10.91 -8.43
C LYS A 277 -8.23 -9.40 -8.36
N MET A 278 -7.65 -8.74 -7.35
CA MET A 278 -7.85 -7.31 -7.13
C MET A 278 -7.15 -6.46 -8.20
N LEU A 279 -5.98 -6.88 -8.68
CA LEU A 279 -5.29 -6.21 -9.76
C LEU A 279 -6.04 -6.33 -11.11
N LYS A 280 -6.71 -7.45 -11.38
CA LYS A 280 -7.58 -7.60 -12.56
C LYS A 280 -8.82 -6.71 -12.49
N GLN A 281 -9.34 -6.47 -11.29
CA GLN A 281 -10.50 -5.59 -11.05
C GLN A 281 -10.13 -4.10 -11.09
N TYR A 282 -8.94 -3.73 -10.54
CA TYR A 282 -8.45 -2.35 -10.44
C TYR A 282 -7.05 -2.19 -11.05
N PRO A 283 -6.85 -2.49 -12.33
CA PRO A 283 -5.53 -2.60 -12.94
C PRO A 283 -4.72 -1.29 -12.89
N GLU A 284 -5.38 -0.13 -12.88
CA GLU A 284 -4.73 1.17 -12.82
C GLU A 284 -4.28 1.61 -11.42
N GLN A 285 -4.44 0.78 -10.37
CA GLN A 285 -4.17 1.18 -9.00
C GLN A 285 -3.01 0.43 -8.34
N TRP A 286 -2.26 -0.37 -9.06
CA TRP A 286 -1.00 -0.89 -8.54
C TRP A 286 0.13 0.09 -8.84
N PHE A 287 0.64 0.73 -7.78
CA PHE A 287 1.63 1.80 -7.87
C PHE A 287 3.05 1.27 -7.79
N ASN A 288 3.31 0.22 -8.60
CA ASN A 288 4.60 -0.41 -8.73
C ASN A 288 5.36 0.16 -9.94
N TYR A 289 6.39 0.99 -9.66
CA TYR A 289 7.19 1.68 -10.67
C TYR A 289 8.60 1.11 -10.78
N PHE A 290 8.80 -0.16 -10.41
CA PHE A 290 10.03 -0.91 -10.60
C PHE A 290 9.73 -2.23 -11.30
N ASP A 291 10.77 -2.92 -11.80
CA ASP A 291 10.62 -4.19 -12.50
C ASP A 291 10.42 -5.32 -11.51
N PHE A 292 9.16 -5.71 -11.31
CA PHE A 292 8.74 -6.67 -10.29
C PHE A 292 9.15 -8.11 -10.61
N TRP A 293 9.27 -8.46 -11.92
CA TRP A 293 9.62 -9.80 -12.38
C TRP A 293 11.11 -10.00 -12.68
N LYS A 294 11.92 -8.96 -12.59
CA LYS A 294 13.35 -9.04 -12.82
C LYS A 294 14.04 -9.66 -11.60
N LYS A 295 14.79 -10.73 -11.88
CA LYS A 295 15.62 -11.43 -10.88
C LYS A 295 16.94 -10.70 -10.63
#